data_b5af8defbf9f113950ab721fd72dac75
#
_entry.id   b5af8defbf9f113950ab721fd72dac75
#
_cell.length_a   1.000
_cell.length_b   1.000
_cell.length_c   1.000
_cell.angle_alpha   90.00
_cell.angle_beta   90.00
_cell.angle_gamma   90.00
#
_symmetry.space_group_name_H-M   'P 1'
#
loop_
_entity.id
_entity.type
_entity.pdbx_description
1 polymer ?
#
loop_
_entity_poly.entity_id
_entity_poly.type
_entity_poly.pdbx_seq_one_letter_code
_entity_poly.pdbx_strand_id
1 'polypeptide(L)'
;HFPTKEAIRLAVVEWIEEHLMCELLAAKESAPDALTALKAMFMAHVGFAKAHPGAPRLIFGELQQPAESPVKQRVQQIMQHYRQTLAQTLAAAIEAKLVRADVDCPSAAALFLGAIQGLVIQSMLSGNTEQIEQQAVGVLNLYLGALGVKS
;
A
#
# COMPACT_ATOMS: atom_id res chain seq x y z
N HIS A 1 -33.07 11.75 9.98
CA HIS A 1 -31.98 12.25 9.15
C HIS A 1 -31.20 11.11 8.53
N PHE A 2 -31.12 11.07 7.21
CA PHE A 2 -30.41 10.03 6.49
C PHE A 2 -29.10 10.59 5.94
N PRO A 3 -27.98 9.87 6.09
CA PRO A 3 -26.71 10.33 5.52
C PRO A 3 -26.75 10.31 3.98
N THR A 4 -26.02 11.21 3.35
CA THR A 4 -25.87 11.24 1.89
C THR A 4 -25.01 10.08 1.43
N LYS A 5 -25.09 9.73 0.14
CA LYS A 5 -24.21 8.72 -0.47
C LYS A 5 -22.74 9.11 -0.33
N GLU A 6 -22.44 10.41 -0.48
CA GLU A 6 -21.08 10.92 -0.29
C GLU A 6 -20.59 10.72 1.14
N ALA A 7 -21.45 11.02 2.13
CA ALA A 7 -21.10 10.83 3.54
C ALA A 7 -20.83 9.36 3.86
N ILE A 8 -21.58 8.44 3.25
CA ILE A 8 -21.36 7.00 3.41
C ILE A 8 -20.02 6.59 2.81
N ARG A 9 -19.73 7.07 1.58
CA ARG A 9 -18.46 6.76 0.94
C ARG A 9 -17.27 7.30 1.74
N LEU A 10 -17.38 8.52 2.26
CA LEU A 10 -16.36 9.11 3.10
C LEU A 10 -16.12 8.29 4.36
N ALA A 11 -17.19 7.85 5.02
CA ALA A 11 -17.09 7.01 6.21
C ALA A 11 -16.38 5.68 5.91
N VAL A 12 -16.66 5.08 4.75
CA VAL A 12 -16.00 3.83 4.32
C VAL A 12 -14.51 4.08 4.04
N VAL A 13 -14.17 5.17 3.37
CA VAL A 13 -12.75 5.53 3.11
C VAL A 13 -12.00 5.76 4.42
N GLU A 14 -12.61 6.43 5.39
CA GLU A 14 -12.01 6.62 6.71
C GLU A 14 -11.80 5.30 7.45
N TRP A 15 -12.75 4.37 7.33
CA TRP A 15 -12.62 3.03 7.87
C TRP A 15 -11.45 2.29 7.23
N ILE A 16 -11.32 2.37 5.90
CA ILE A 16 -10.20 1.76 5.16
C ILE A 16 -8.88 2.33 5.65
N GLU A 17 -8.79 3.66 5.77
CA GLU A 17 -7.57 4.32 6.26
C GLU A 17 -7.19 3.78 7.63
N GLU A 18 -8.12 3.81 8.57
CA GLU A 18 -7.87 3.38 9.94
C GLU A 18 -7.37 1.93 9.99
N HIS A 19 -8.08 1.03 9.33
CA HIS A 19 -7.77 -0.39 9.40
C HIS A 19 -6.52 -0.75 8.62
N LEU A 20 -6.34 -0.20 7.43
CA LEU A 20 -5.12 -0.44 6.65
C LEU A 20 -3.89 0.11 7.36
N MET A 21 -3.93 1.36 7.79
CA MET A 21 -2.78 1.98 8.45
C MET A 21 -2.46 1.30 9.78
N CYS A 22 -3.46 0.85 10.50
CA CYS A 22 -3.26 0.07 11.74
C CYS A 22 -2.48 -1.21 11.45
N GLU A 23 -2.85 -1.96 10.41
CA GLU A 23 -2.13 -3.19 10.02
C GLU A 23 -0.72 -2.89 9.55
N LEU A 24 -0.53 -1.83 8.76
CA LEU A 24 0.78 -1.43 8.26
C LEU A 24 1.72 -1.04 9.41
N LEU A 25 1.23 -0.23 10.34
CA LEU A 25 2.02 0.21 11.48
C LEU A 25 2.35 -0.94 12.43
N ALA A 26 1.40 -1.85 12.65
CA ALA A 26 1.65 -3.04 13.46
C ALA A 26 2.73 -3.92 12.83
N ALA A 27 2.68 -4.11 11.51
CA ALA A 27 3.69 -4.88 10.77
C ALA A 27 5.07 -4.22 10.88
N LYS A 28 5.11 -2.89 10.73
CA LYS A 28 6.35 -2.11 10.84
C LYS A 28 6.96 -2.20 12.23
N GLU A 29 6.14 -1.99 13.26
CA GLU A 29 6.60 -1.94 14.66
C GLU A 29 7.10 -3.30 15.16
N SER A 30 6.52 -4.39 14.68
CA SER A 30 6.93 -5.73 15.09
C SER A 30 8.17 -6.23 14.36
N ALA A 31 8.66 -5.52 13.34
CA ALA A 31 9.83 -5.91 12.57
C ALA A 31 11.12 -5.50 13.29
N PRO A 32 12.16 -6.36 13.25
CA PRO A 32 13.44 -6.06 13.92
C PRO A 32 14.28 -4.99 13.22
N ASP A 33 14.03 -4.72 11.94
CA ASP A 33 14.79 -3.74 11.15
C ASP A 33 13.90 -3.15 10.05
N ALA A 34 14.41 -2.09 9.40
CA ALA A 34 13.66 -1.37 8.38
C ALA A 34 13.38 -2.20 7.13
N LEU A 35 14.27 -3.11 6.75
CA LEU A 35 14.07 -3.97 5.59
C LEU A 35 12.95 -4.98 5.85
N THR A 36 12.98 -5.63 7.02
CA THR A 36 11.92 -6.56 7.43
C THR A 36 10.60 -5.83 7.57
N ALA A 37 10.62 -4.56 8.03
CA ALA A 37 9.44 -3.71 8.09
C ALA A 37 8.83 -3.49 6.69
N LEU A 38 9.65 -3.19 5.67
CA LEU A 38 9.16 -3.03 4.29
C LEU A 38 8.49 -4.31 3.77
N LYS A 39 9.12 -5.46 4.00
CA LYS A 39 8.56 -6.76 3.61
C LYS A 39 7.22 -7.01 4.29
N ALA A 40 7.16 -6.80 5.60
CA ALA A 40 5.95 -7.02 6.38
C ALA A 40 4.81 -6.08 5.97
N MET A 41 5.12 -4.81 5.72
CA MET A 41 4.14 -3.84 5.25
C MET A 41 3.58 -4.21 3.87
N PHE A 42 4.43 -4.67 2.95
CA PHE A 42 4.01 -5.10 1.61
C PHE A 42 3.00 -6.25 1.72
N MET A 43 3.33 -7.27 2.48
CA MET A 43 2.47 -8.44 2.64
C MET A 43 1.20 -8.12 3.44
N ALA A 44 1.28 -7.23 4.43
CA ALA A 44 0.11 -6.78 5.19
C ALA A 44 -0.90 -6.05 4.29
N HIS A 45 -0.41 -5.18 3.39
CA HIS A 45 -1.28 -4.47 2.45
C HIS A 45 -1.97 -5.44 1.48
N VAL A 46 -1.23 -6.39 0.93
CA VAL A 46 -1.78 -7.42 0.03
C VAL A 46 -2.84 -8.24 0.77
N GLY A 47 -2.56 -8.64 2.00
CA GLY A 47 -3.51 -9.37 2.85
C GLY A 47 -4.77 -8.57 3.15
N PHE A 48 -4.62 -7.28 3.41
CA PHE A 48 -5.77 -6.38 3.61
C PHE A 48 -6.65 -6.32 2.36
N ALA A 49 -6.04 -6.14 1.18
CA ALA A 49 -6.77 -6.08 -0.08
C ALA A 49 -7.51 -7.39 -0.37
N LYS A 50 -6.89 -8.53 -0.05
CA LYS A 50 -7.52 -9.85 -0.20
C LYS A 50 -8.71 -10.00 0.74
N ALA A 51 -8.57 -9.57 1.99
CA ALA A 51 -9.61 -9.70 3.00
C ALA A 51 -10.79 -8.73 2.75
N HIS A 52 -10.52 -7.59 2.11
CA HIS A 52 -11.51 -6.53 1.88
C HIS A 52 -11.53 -6.11 0.41
N PRO A 53 -12.01 -6.97 -0.50
CA PRO A 53 -11.94 -6.71 -1.94
C PRO A 53 -12.76 -5.48 -2.39
N GLY A 54 -13.73 -5.06 -1.61
CA GLY A 54 -14.48 -3.83 -1.87
C GLY A 54 -13.67 -2.56 -1.67
N ALA A 55 -12.62 -2.60 -0.82
CA ALA A 55 -11.81 -1.43 -0.52
C ALA A 55 -11.05 -0.89 -1.75
N PRO A 56 -10.28 -1.70 -2.48
CA PRO A 56 -9.61 -1.18 -3.68
C PRO A 56 -10.59 -0.74 -4.76
N ARG A 57 -11.73 -1.40 -4.90
CA ARG A 57 -12.76 -0.99 -5.87
C ARG A 57 -13.26 0.41 -5.57
N LEU A 58 -13.56 0.71 -4.31
CA LEU A 58 -14.03 2.02 -3.90
C LEU A 58 -12.95 3.07 -4.13
N ILE A 59 -11.72 2.81 -3.71
CA ILE A 59 -10.59 3.74 -3.85
C ILE A 59 -10.33 4.06 -5.32
N PHE A 60 -10.21 3.05 -6.18
CA PHE A 60 -9.96 3.26 -7.60
C PHE A 60 -11.14 3.97 -8.27
N GLY A 61 -12.37 3.64 -7.88
CA GLY A 61 -13.56 4.30 -8.38
C GLY A 61 -13.59 5.80 -8.08
N GLU A 62 -13.24 6.18 -6.85
CA GLU A 62 -13.18 7.58 -6.46
C GLU A 62 -12.07 8.35 -7.21
N LEU A 63 -10.92 7.73 -7.40
CA LEU A 63 -9.81 8.36 -8.14
C LEU A 63 -10.14 8.59 -9.62
N GLN A 64 -11.06 7.81 -10.19
CA GLN A 64 -11.50 7.96 -11.59
C GLN A 64 -12.56 9.05 -11.78
N GLN A 65 -13.14 9.56 -10.70
CA GLN A 65 -14.14 10.62 -10.81
C GLN A 65 -13.49 11.90 -11.33
N PRO A 66 -14.09 12.58 -12.35
CA PRO A 66 -13.47 13.76 -12.93
C PRO A 66 -13.50 14.98 -12.03
N ALA A 67 -14.48 15.07 -11.14
CA ALA A 67 -14.61 16.20 -10.22
C ALA A 67 -13.91 15.92 -8.90
N GLU A 68 -13.34 16.98 -8.30
CA GLU A 68 -12.84 16.90 -6.93
C GLU A 68 -14.00 16.74 -5.95
N SER A 69 -13.73 15.98 -4.88
CA SER A 69 -14.72 15.73 -3.83
C SER A 69 -14.00 15.54 -2.50
N PRO A 70 -14.70 15.70 -1.36
CA PRO A 70 -14.09 15.39 -0.05
C PRO A 70 -13.58 13.95 0.02
N VAL A 71 -14.28 13.00 -0.58
CA VAL A 71 -13.87 11.60 -0.62
C VAL A 71 -12.56 11.43 -1.39
N LYS A 72 -12.46 12.01 -2.58
CA LYS A 72 -11.26 11.95 -3.42
C LYS A 72 -10.07 12.62 -2.73
N GLN A 73 -10.31 13.78 -2.10
CA GLN A 73 -9.28 14.47 -1.34
C GLN A 73 -8.76 13.62 -0.17
N ARG A 74 -9.66 12.91 0.52
CA ARG A 74 -9.26 12.02 1.61
C ARG A 74 -8.39 10.87 1.10
N VAL A 75 -8.75 10.25 -0.03
CA VAL A 75 -7.94 9.21 -0.66
C VAL A 75 -6.54 9.73 -0.99
N GLN A 76 -6.45 10.94 -1.55
CA GLN A 76 -5.17 11.57 -1.87
C GLN A 76 -4.31 11.78 -0.62
N GLN A 77 -4.91 12.20 0.50
CA GLN A 77 -4.22 12.39 1.78
C GLN A 77 -3.70 11.06 2.33
N ILE A 78 -4.50 9.99 2.24
CA ILE A 78 -4.10 8.65 2.67
C ILE A 78 -2.86 8.21 1.89
N MET A 79 -2.88 8.35 0.57
CA MET A 79 -1.77 7.94 -0.28
C MET A 79 -0.51 8.76 -0.01
N GLN A 80 -0.65 10.05 0.24
CA GLN A 80 0.48 10.91 0.59
C GLN A 80 1.11 10.50 1.93
N HIS A 81 0.30 10.26 2.94
CA HIS A 81 0.78 9.79 4.25
C HIS A 81 1.49 8.43 4.13
N TYR A 82 0.92 7.53 3.34
CA TYR A 82 1.52 6.22 3.10
C TYR A 82 2.90 6.36 2.45
N ARG A 83 3.01 7.19 1.40
CA ARG A 83 4.30 7.44 0.73
C ARG A 83 5.34 8.01 1.69
N GLN A 84 4.94 8.93 2.57
CA GLN A 84 5.84 9.49 3.57
C GLN A 84 6.37 8.42 4.53
N THR A 85 5.49 7.55 5.00
CA THR A 85 5.87 6.44 5.87
C THR A 85 6.85 5.50 5.18
N LEU A 86 6.59 5.18 3.90
CA LEU A 86 7.50 4.35 3.10
C LEU A 86 8.86 5.02 2.90
N ALA A 87 8.87 6.32 2.58
CA ALA A 87 10.11 7.05 2.36
C ALA A 87 10.97 7.07 3.63
N GLN A 88 10.36 7.27 4.78
CA GLN A 88 11.05 7.23 6.07
C GLN A 88 11.64 5.84 6.36
N THR A 89 10.88 4.79 6.08
CA THR A 89 11.33 3.41 6.29
C THR A 89 12.47 3.07 5.34
N LEU A 90 12.39 3.50 4.08
CA LEU A 90 13.45 3.32 3.09
C LEU A 90 14.73 4.08 3.51
N ALA A 91 14.60 5.30 3.98
CA ALA A 91 15.74 6.07 4.48
C ALA A 91 16.42 5.36 5.66
N ALA A 92 15.64 4.80 6.57
CA ALA A 92 16.17 4.03 7.68
C ALA A 92 16.90 2.76 7.20
N ALA A 93 16.38 2.09 6.17
CA ALA A 93 17.03 0.93 5.56
C ALA A 93 18.37 1.30 4.91
N ILE A 94 18.45 2.45 4.26
CA ILE A 94 19.70 2.98 3.68
C ILE A 94 20.73 3.24 4.80
N GLU A 95 20.29 3.94 5.83
CA GLU A 95 21.19 4.27 6.96
C GLU A 95 21.72 3.02 7.65
N ALA A 96 20.90 1.98 7.78
CA ALA A 96 21.29 0.70 8.34
C ALA A 96 22.08 -0.19 7.36
N LYS A 97 22.32 0.28 6.12
CA LYS A 97 23.07 -0.43 5.08
C LYS A 97 22.40 -1.75 4.66
N LEU A 98 21.08 -1.82 4.76
CA LEU A 98 20.30 -3.00 4.38
C LEU A 98 19.90 -2.98 2.90
N VAL A 99 19.96 -1.80 2.27
CA VAL A 99 19.71 -1.58 0.84
C VAL A 99 20.83 -0.70 0.27
N ARG A 100 20.85 -0.54 -1.07
CA ARG A 100 21.86 0.31 -1.70
C ARG A 100 21.78 1.75 -1.17
N ALA A 101 22.94 2.39 -1.04
CA ALA A 101 23.03 3.77 -0.55
C ALA A 101 22.40 4.79 -1.52
N ASP A 102 22.32 4.46 -2.82
CA ASP A 102 21.85 5.34 -3.87
C ASP A 102 20.36 5.15 -4.24
N VAL A 103 19.60 4.42 -3.40
CA VAL A 103 18.16 4.24 -3.63
C VAL A 103 17.44 5.58 -3.55
N ASP A 104 16.70 5.91 -4.61
CA ASP A 104 15.82 7.07 -4.63
C ASP A 104 14.54 6.73 -3.86
N CYS A 105 14.43 7.23 -2.64
CA CYS A 105 13.32 6.88 -1.75
C CYS A 105 11.94 7.23 -2.33
N PRO A 106 11.71 8.40 -2.94
CA PRO A 106 10.41 8.69 -3.57
C PRO A 106 10.05 7.68 -4.67
N SER A 107 11.01 7.33 -5.52
CA SER A 107 10.78 6.34 -6.59
C SER A 107 10.52 4.95 -6.03
N ALA A 108 11.27 4.56 -5.01
CA ALA A 108 11.09 3.26 -4.37
C ALA A 108 9.73 3.17 -3.66
N ALA A 109 9.26 4.25 -3.04
CA ALA A 109 7.93 4.31 -2.45
C ALA A 109 6.84 4.20 -3.52
N ALA A 110 6.99 4.91 -4.63
CA ALA A 110 6.05 4.84 -5.76
C ALA A 110 5.99 3.44 -6.36
N LEU A 111 7.14 2.79 -6.52
CA LEU A 111 7.21 1.43 -7.05
C LEU A 111 6.56 0.43 -6.09
N PHE A 112 6.78 0.57 -4.78
CA PHE A 112 6.16 -0.26 -3.76
C PHE A 112 4.63 -0.24 -3.89
N LEU A 113 4.05 0.96 -3.91
CA LEU A 113 2.60 1.14 -4.04
C LEU A 113 2.09 0.67 -5.39
N GLY A 114 2.81 1.02 -6.47
CA GLY A 114 2.43 0.61 -7.82
C GLY A 114 2.43 -0.90 -8.00
N ALA A 115 3.38 -1.59 -7.41
CA ALA A 115 3.45 -3.05 -7.45
C ALA A 115 2.22 -3.68 -6.76
N ILE A 116 1.84 -3.18 -5.59
CA ILE A 116 0.65 -3.67 -4.89
C ILE A 116 -0.61 -3.35 -5.70
N GLN A 117 -0.74 -2.12 -6.17
CA GLN A 117 -1.88 -1.70 -6.99
C GLN A 117 -2.01 -2.54 -8.26
N GLY A 118 -0.88 -2.84 -8.90
CA GLY A 118 -0.86 -3.70 -10.08
C GLY A 118 -1.32 -5.12 -9.76
N LEU A 119 -0.86 -5.70 -8.68
CA LEU A 119 -1.31 -7.02 -8.22
C LEU A 119 -2.82 -7.06 -7.97
N VAL A 120 -3.34 -6.03 -7.29
CA VAL A 120 -4.77 -5.92 -6.97
C VAL A 120 -5.60 -5.79 -8.25
N ILE A 121 -5.21 -4.93 -9.17
CA ILE A 121 -5.92 -4.74 -10.44
C ILE A 121 -5.92 -6.02 -11.26
N GLN A 122 -4.79 -6.69 -11.39
CA GLN A 122 -4.69 -7.96 -12.11
C GLN A 122 -5.56 -9.04 -11.48
N SER A 123 -5.60 -9.10 -10.16
CA SER A 123 -6.48 -9.99 -9.43
C SER A 123 -7.95 -9.72 -9.72
N MET A 124 -8.34 -8.44 -9.78
CA MET A 124 -9.72 -8.05 -10.12
C MET A 124 -10.08 -8.43 -11.56
N LEU A 125 -9.14 -8.23 -12.49
CA LEU A 125 -9.35 -8.56 -13.91
C LEU A 125 -9.49 -10.07 -14.14
N SER A 126 -8.70 -10.88 -13.46
CA SER A 126 -8.75 -12.34 -13.60
C SER A 126 -9.91 -12.98 -12.83
N GLY A 127 -10.48 -12.28 -11.86
CA GLY A 127 -11.47 -12.82 -10.96
C GLY A 127 -10.92 -13.80 -9.94
N ASN A 128 -9.59 -14.02 -9.91
CA ASN A 128 -8.94 -14.94 -8.99
C ASN A 128 -8.12 -14.18 -7.95
N THR A 129 -8.67 -14.02 -6.76
CA THR A 129 -8.02 -13.31 -5.66
C THR A 129 -7.19 -14.22 -4.75
N GLU A 130 -7.32 -15.56 -4.91
CA GLU A 130 -6.66 -16.50 -3.99
C GLU A 130 -5.15 -16.60 -4.20
N GLN A 131 -4.68 -16.31 -5.42
CA GLN A 131 -3.27 -16.41 -5.76
C GLN A 131 -2.49 -15.11 -5.53
N ILE A 132 -3.17 -14.04 -5.10
CA ILE A 132 -2.54 -12.73 -4.99
C ILE A 132 -1.37 -12.74 -4.00
N GLU A 133 -1.48 -13.42 -2.88
CA GLU A 133 -0.40 -13.49 -1.90
C GLU A 133 0.81 -14.26 -2.42
N GLN A 134 0.58 -15.31 -3.18
CA GLN A 134 1.66 -16.08 -3.80
C GLN A 134 2.40 -15.24 -4.85
N GLN A 135 1.65 -14.53 -5.70
CA GLN A 135 2.24 -13.61 -6.69
C GLN A 135 2.97 -12.46 -6.01
N ALA A 136 2.44 -11.97 -4.89
CA ALA A 136 3.05 -10.89 -4.13
C ALA A 136 4.44 -11.24 -3.63
N VAL A 137 4.68 -12.48 -3.21
CA VAL A 137 6.01 -12.94 -2.78
C VAL A 137 7.02 -12.78 -3.90
N GLY A 138 6.69 -13.21 -5.12
CA GLY A 138 7.57 -13.06 -6.29
C GLY A 138 7.83 -11.61 -6.65
N VAL A 139 6.79 -10.78 -6.64
CA VAL A 139 6.91 -9.35 -6.93
C VAL A 139 7.75 -8.65 -5.87
N LEU A 140 7.53 -8.97 -4.59
CA LEU A 140 8.32 -8.42 -3.49
C LEU A 140 9.80 -8.78 -3.64
N ASN A 141 10.12 -10.02 -4.00
CA ASN A 141 11.50 -10.45 -4.22
C ASN A 141 12.17 -9.65 -5.35
N LEU A 142 11.45 -9.39 -6.44
CA LEU A 142 11.97 -8.54 -7.52
C LEU A 142 12.19 -7.10 -7.04
N TYR A 143 11.26 -6.56 -6.26
CA TYR A 143 11.38 -5.23 -5.67
C TYR A 143 12.63 -5.14 -4.78
N LEU A 144 12.82 -6.10 -3.90
CA LEU A 144 13.98 -6.13 -3.01
C LEU A 144 15.29 -6.25 -3.79
N GLY A 145 15.30 -7.02 -4.88
CA GLY A 145 16.45 -7.08 -5.78
C GLY A 145 16.78 -5.71 -6.38
N ALA A 146 15.75 -4.95 -6.76
CA ALA A 146 15.91 -3.58 -7.27
C ALA A 146 16.51 -2.64 -6.20
N LEU A 147 16.27 -2.89 -4.93
CA LEU A 147 16.86 -2.12 -3.83
C LEU A 147 18.28 -2.58 -3.47
N GLY A 148 18.79 -3.60 -4.13
CA GLY A 148 20.13 -4.13 -3.88
C GLY A 148 20.20 -5.16 -2.75
N VAL A 149 19.06 -5.74 -2.37
CA VAL A 149 19.02 -6.82 -1.38
C VAL A 149 19.44 -8.12 -2.07
N LYS A 150 20.43 -8.78 -1.50
CA LYS A 150 20.89 -10.08 -1.99
C LYS A 150 19.99 -11.19 -1.48
N SER A 151 19.68 -12.11 -2.35
CA SER A 151 18.88 -13.30 -2.01
C SER A 151 19.69 -14.30 -1.19
#